data_e78cc3357724c5b904ea6cafb9bc75cb
#
_entry.id   e78cc3357724c5b904ea6cafb9bc75cb
#
_cell.length_a   1.000
_cell.length_b   1.000
_cell.length_c   1.000
_cell.angle_alpha   90.00
_cell.angle_beta   90.00
_cell.angle_gamma   90.00
#
_symmetry.space_group_name_H-M   'P 1'
#
loop_
_entity.id
_entity.type
_entity.pdbx_description
1 polymer ?
#
loop_
_entity_poly.entity_id
_entity_poly.type
_entity_poly.pdbx_seq_one_letter_code
_entity_poly.pdbx_strand_id
1 'polypeptide(L)'
;MCTKLSMAKDCISKVELSISCSNLLDKDVGSKSDPLCVLLQSTGGDKWTELGRTERLNNTSSPSFSQRLRLDYAFETVQNLKLGVYDIDNSSSDLSDDDYLGGVELTLGQIVSSKSVTRPLQLKKGKPAGKGTLTVTAEEIKDNRAITLEFEARNLDKKDTFGKSDPFLEFSKKGDDGKWQLVHRTEVVKNNLNPSWKKFCIPLQTFCSSDLERPLKVDCSDYDSDGTHDLIGSFTTKVSELQKAAQGSPVEFDCIHPDKQKKKKSYKNSGVVSVKSCKLVTQYTFLDYVMGGCQINFTVGVDFTGSNGDPRSPNSLHFMSPDGLNQYLSALWSVGLVVQDYDTDKLFPAFGFGAKLPPDFTAAHHEFALNFNPTNPYCQGVEGIIDAYRKVLPQLKLSGPTNFSPLINHVASIATSGAQANNASVRRRTRTHKEINQKHTLSLLLKSVSLCSNTLSSSSSLTGRSPTSTRPGTPSYGRRSCRCQSSLWGWGQRTSRPWSSWMETTVF
;
A
#
# COMPACT_ATOMS: atom_id res chain seq x y z
N MET A 1 14.19 23.06 -7.48
CA MET A 1 14.67 21.67 -7.68
C MET A 1 14.07 20.82 -6.58
N CYS A 2 12.94 20.18 -6.84
CA CYS A 2 12.37 19.20 -5.90
C CYS A 2 13.13 17.89 -6.05
N THR A 3 13.87 17.52 -5.01
CA THR A 3 14.41 16.17 -4.85
C THR A 3 13.24 15.18 -4.85
N LYS A 4 13.14 14.39 -5.91
CA LYS A 4 12.30 13.18 -5.93
C LYS A 4 12.74 12.30 -4.76
N LEU A 5 11.96 12.28 -3.68
CA LEU A 5 12.09 11.23 -2.70
C LEU A 5 11.84 9.91 -3.42
N SER A 6 12.83 9.03 -3.37
CA SER A 6 12.72 7.62 -3.73
C SER A 6 11.79 6.94 -2.71
N MET A 7 10.49 7.17 -2.87
CA MET A 7 9.44 6.41 -2.22
C MET A 7 8.82 5.46 -3.23
N ALA A 8 8.52 4.26 -2.79
CA ALA A 8 7.64 3.31 -3.43
C ALA A 8 8.25 2.29 -4.41
N LYS A 9 9.27 1.53 -3.96
CA LYS A 9 9.42 0.17 -4.52
C LYS A 9 8.53 -0.87 -3.81
N ASP A 10 7.98 -0.54 -2.65
CA ASP A 10 7.31 -1.52 -1.77
C ASP A 10 5.77 -1.56 -1.91
N CYS A 11 5.16 -0.68 -2.72
CA CYS A 11 3.71 -0.61 -2.93
C CYS A 11 3.27 -0.98 -4.36
N ILE A 12 4.16 -1.56 -5.18
CA ILE A 12 3.83 -2.01 -6.53
C ILE A 12 3.62 -3.51 -6.51
N SER A 13 2.40 -3.95 -6.84
CA SER A 13 2.07 -5.35 -7.07
C SER A 13 2.00 -5.63 -8.57
N LYS A 14 2.30 -6.87 -8.98
CA LYS A 14 2.11 -7.31 -10.36
C LYS A 14 0.77 -8.04 -10.48
N VAL A 15 -0.01 -7.65 -11.48
CA VAL A 15 -1.31 -8.27 -11.75
C VAL A 15 -1.37 -8.84 -13.16
N GLU A 16 -2.12 -9.92 -13.32
CA GLU A 16 -2.51 -10.49 -14.60
C GLU A 16 -3.99 -10.22 -14.85
N LEU A 17 -4.32 -9.75 -16.05
CA LEU A 17 -5.68 -9.57 -16.53
C LEU A 17 -6.09 -10.73 -17.43
N SER A 18 -7.24 -11.33 -17.12
CA SER A 18 -7.95 -12.26 -18.00
C SER A 18 -9.09 -11.54 -18.69
N ILE A 19 -9.24 -11.71 -19.98
CA ILE A 19 -10.20 -10.98 -20.80
C ILE A 19 -11.11 -11.98 -21.54
N SER A 20 -12.39 -11.67 -21.59
CA SER A 20 -13.37 -12.36 -22.44
C SER A 20 -14.39 -11.37 -22.98
N CYS A 21 -14.97 -11.66 -24.11
CA CYS A 21 -16.04 -10.87 -24.70
C CYS A 21 -17.25 -11.73 -24.98
N SER A 22 -18.41 -11.10 -25.14
CA SER A 22 -19.64 -11.77 -25.51
C SER A 22 -20.43 -10.88 -26.47
N ASN A 23 -21.12 -11.52 -27.43
CA ASN A 23 -21.98 -10.85 -28.40
C ASN A 23 -21.28 -9.73 -29.19
N LEU A 24 -20.04 -9.94 -29.60
CA LEU A 24 -19.31 -9.01 -30.45
C LEU A 24 -20.08 -8.75 -31.75
N LEU A 25 -19.88 -7.56 -32.30
CA LEU A 25 -20.37 -7.25 -33.65
C LEU A 25 -19.72 -8.18 -34.66
N ASP A 26 -20.48 -8.56 -35.64
CA ASP A 26 -20.05 -9.33 -36.79
C ASP A 26 -19.80 -8.37 -37.94
N LYS A 27 -18.57 -8.33 -38.43
CA LYS A 27 -18.16 -7.42 -39.51
C LYS A 27 -17.90 -8.15 -40.81
N ASP A 28 -17.60 -9.43 -40.72
CA ASP A 28 -17.36 -10.28 -41.85
C ASP A 28 -18.65 -10.65 -42.61
N VAL A 29 -18.56 -10.73 -43.92
CA VAL A 29 -19.67 -11.20 -44.76
C VAL A 29 -19.57 -12.72 -44.89
N GLY A 30 -20.46 -13.41 -44.10
CA GLY A 30 -20.58 -14.88 -44.17
C GLY A 30 -19.77 -15.66 -43.17
N SER A 31 -19.00 -15.01 -42.31
CA SER A 31 -18.30 -15.61 -41.16
C SER A 31 -18.45 -14.72 -39.92
N LYS A 32 -18.04 -15.22 -38.73
CA LYS A 32 -17.93 -14.38 -37.54
C LYS A 32 -16.55 -13.76 -37.51
N SER A 33 -16.45 -12.62 -36.81
CA SER A 33 -15.20 -11.89 -36.61
C SER A 33 -14.09 -12.73 -35.98
N ASP A 34 -12.85 -12.35 -36.23
CA ASP A 34 -11.61 -12.90 -35.69
C ASP A 34 -11.02 -11.98 -34.59
N PRO A 35 -11.61 -11.96 -33.39
CA PRO A 35 -11.31 -10.94 -32.41
C PRO A 35 -9.93 -11.06 -31.76
N LEU A 36 -9.32 -9.89 -31.53
CA LEU A 36 -8.13 -9.67 -30.72
C LEU A 36 -8.38 -8.49 -29.78
N CYS A 37 -7.90 -8.54 -28.55
CA CYS A 37 -8.03 -7.45 -27.59
C CYS A 37 -6.67 -6.80 -27.31
N VAL A 38 -6.64 -5.46 -27.32
CA VAL A 38 -5.45 -4.64 -27.02
C VAL A 38 -5.65 -3.89 -25.74
N LEU A 39 -4.67 -3.96 -24.83
CA LEU A 39 -4.62 -3.22 -23.58
C LEU A 39 -3.73 -1.99 -23.74
N LEU A 40 -4.28 -0.84 -23.45
CA LEU A 40 -3.59 0.46 -23.48
C LEU A 40 -3.68 1.11 -22.10
N GLN A 41 -2.63 1.84 -21.71
CA GLN A 41 -2.59 2.67 -20.51
C GLN A 41 -2.41 4.14 -20.88
N SER A 42 -3.15 5.03 -20.22
CA SER A 42 -2.96 6.47 -20.37
C SER A 42 -1.63 6.91 -19.77
N THR A 43 -0.87 7.71 -20.52
CA THR A 43 0.38 8.33 -20.07
C THR A 43 0.23 9.83 -19.78
N GLY A 44 -1.02 10.32 -19.78
CA GLY A 44 -1.37 11.72 -19.54
C GLY A 44 -1.93 12.40 -20.78
N GLY A 45 -2.97 13.22 -20.59
CA GLY A 45 -3.76 13.79 -21.68
C GLY A 45 -4.39 12.70 -22.54
N ASP A 46 -4.43 12.91 -23.86
CA ASP A 46 -5.01 11.96 -24.82
C ASP A 46 -4.00 10.90 -25.31
N LYS A 47 -2.87 10.74 -24.62
CA LYS A 47 -1.84 9.78 -25.02
C LYS A 47 -2.03 8.44 -24.37
N TRP A 48 -2.05 7.39 -25.20
CA TRP A 48 -2.19 6.00 -24.80
C TRP A 48 -0.98 5.19 -25.25
N THR A 49 -0.47 4.33 -24.37
CA THR A 49 0.63 3.41 -24.68
C THR A 49 0.12 1.99 -24.58
N GLU A 50 0.39 1.18 -25.58
CA GLU A 50 0.06 -0.23 -25.57
C GLU A 50 0.93 -0.98 -24.56
N LEU A 51 0.28 -1.74 -23.68
CA LEU A 51 0.94 -2.62 -22.72
C LEU A 51 1.04 -4.06 -23.23
N GLY A 52 0.10 -4.47 -24.09
CA GLY A 52 0.07 -5.80 -24.68
C GLY A 52 -1.23 -6.12 -25.39
N ARG A 53 -1.26 -7.30 -26.02
CA ARG A 53 -2.39 -7.82 -26.79
C ARG A 53 -2.69 -9.25 -26.38
N THR A 54 -3.92 -9.70 -26.57
CA THR A 54 -4.29 -11.12 -26.53
C THR A 54 -3.88 -11.81 -27.83
N GLU A 55 -4.05 -13.12 -27.89
CA GLU A 55 -4.06 -13.86 -29.14
C GLU A 55 -5.30 -13.52 -29.99
N ARG A 56 -5.19 -13.72 -31.30
CA ARG A 56 -6.33 -13.72 -32.24
C ARG A 56 -7.09 -15.03 -32.09
N LEU A 57 -8.40 -14.99 -31.96
CA LEU A 57 -9.28 -16.14 -32.00
C LEU A 57 -10.13 -16.09 -33.26
N ASN A 58 -10.21 -17.18 -33.99
CA ASN A 58 -10.88 -17.20 -35.27
C ASN A 58 -12.38 -17.48 -35.13
N ASN A 59 -13.18 -16.77 -35.95
CA ASN A 59 -14.58 -17.05 -36.20
C ASN A 59 -15.47 -17.16 -34.94
N THR A 60 -15.33 -16.21 -34.02
CA THR A 60 -16.08 -16.20 -32.75
C THR A 60 -16.58 -14.81 -32.37
N SER A 61 -17.88 -14.73 -32.00
CA SER A 61 -18.49 -13.53 -31.42
C SER A 61 -18.41 -13.50 -29.88
N SER A 62 -17.87 -14.54 -29.26
CA SER A 62 -17.75 -14.64 -27.80
C SER A 62 -16.41 -15.25 -27.37
N PRO A 63 -15.29 -14.55 -27.65
CA PRO A 63 -13.95 -15.04 -27.36
C PRO A 63 -13.68 -15.10 -25.85
N SER A 64 -12.97 -16.13 -25.41
CA SER A 64 -12.32 -16.21 -24.12
C SER A 64 -10.83 -16.36 -24.35
N PHE A 65 -10.07 -15.28 -24.11
CA PHE A 65 -8.65 -15.26 -24.43
C PHE A 65 -7.85 -16.02 -23.38
N SER A 66 -6.91 -16.86 -23.84
CA SER A 66 -6.02 -17.62 -22.97
C SER A 66 -4.79 -16.80 -22.55
N GLN A 67 -4.33 -15.87 -23.42
CA GLN A 67 -3.20 -15.01 -23.13
C GLN A 67 -3.59 -13.95 -22.08
N ARG A 68 -2.84 -13.99 -20.98
CA ARG A 68 -3.01 -13.04 -19.89
C ARG A 68 -2.13 -11.82 -20.08
N LEU A 69 -2.67 -10.63 -19.78
CA LEU A 69 -1.95 -9.37 -19.91
C LEU A 69 -1.43 -8.93 -18.52
N ARG A 70 -0.12 -8.70 -18.42
CA ARG A 70 0.57 -8.38 -17.18
C ARG A 70 0.87 -6.90 -17.09
N LEU A 71 0.63 -6.33 -15.91
CA LEU A 71 0.97 -4.93 -15.64
C LEU A 71 1.26 -4.71 -14.15
N ASP A 72 1.92 -3.59 -13.87
CA ASP A 72 2.21 -3.17 -12.50
C ASP A 72 1.01 -2.38 -11.94
N TYR A 73 0.56 -2.77 -10.75
CA TYR A 73 -0.49 -2.09 -10.01
C TYR A 73 0.13 -1.21 -8.92
N ALA A 74 -0.17 0.09 -8.95
CA ALA A 74 0.21 1.07 -7.95
C ALA A 74 -1.06 1.65 -7.30
N PHE A 75 -1.33 1.30 -6.04
CA PHE A 75 -2.53 1.75 -5.30
C PHE A 75 -2.66 3.27 -5.23
N GLU A 76 -1.53 3.97 -5.10
CA GLU A 76 -1.49 5.43 -4.88
C GLU A 76 -1.76 6.27 -6.13
N THR A 77 -1.99 5.63 -7.29
CA THR A 77 -2.19 6.33 -8.57
C THR A 77 -3.42 5.81 -9.29
N VAL A 78 -4.15 6.72 -9.94
CA VAL A 78 -5.22 6.35 -10.87
C VAL A 78 -4.58 5.88 -12.18
N GLN A 79 -4.67 4.58 -12.46
CA GLN A 79 -4.17 3.97 -13.67
C GLN A 79 -5.34 3.78 -14.65
N ASN A 80 -5.50 4.71 -15.59
CA ASN A 80 -6.53 4.63 -16.62
C ASN A 80 -6.12 3.65 -17.70
N LEU A 81 -7.01 2.68 -17.96
CA LEU A 81 -6.83 1.62 -18.96
C LEU A 81 -7.90 1.72 -20.03
N LYS A 82 -7.52 1.32 -21.24
CA LYS A 82 -8.44 1.14 -22.37
C LYS A 82 -8.23 -0.23 -22.97
N LEU A 83 -9.32 -0.97 -23.10
CA LEU A 83 -9.36 -2.27 -23.76
C LEU A 83 -10.11 -2.12 -25.07
N GLY A 84 -9.42 -2.29 -26.20
CA GLY A 84 -9.99 -2.21 -27.54
C GLY A 84 -10.03 -3.58 -28.20
N VAL A 85 -11.16 -3.96 -28.77
CA VAL A 85 -11.35 -5.22 -29.49
C VAL A 85 -11.42 -4.92 -30.98
N TYR A 86 -10.63 -5.67 -31.75
CA TYR A 86 -10.49 -5.52 -33.20
C TYR A 86 -10.78 -6.86 -33.88
N ASP A 87 -11.35 -6.80 -35.07
CA ASP A 87 -11.45 -7.89 -36.00
C ASP A 87 -10.20 -7.88 -36.87
N ILE A 88 -9.47 -8.97 -36.95
CA ILE A 88 -8.17 -9.04 -37.60
C ILE A 88 -8.31 -9.70 -38.96
N ASP A 89 -8.28 -8.90 -40.01
CA ASP A 89 -8.48 -9.34 -41.40
C ASP A 89 -7.19 -9.79 -42.11
N ASN A 90 -6.02 -9.43 -41.56
CA ASN A 90 -4.75 -9.70 -42.18
C ASN A 90 -3.66 -10.12 -41.18
N SER A 91 -2.41 -10.25 -41.63
CA SER A 91 -1.26 -10.62 -40.78
C SER A 91 -0.43 -9.42 -40.32
N SER A 92 -0.87 -8.18 -40.61
CA SER A 92 -0.22 -6.95 -40.16
C SER A 92 -0.31 -6.83 -38.61
N SER A 93 0.67 -6.20 -38.02
CA SER A 93 0.61 -5.80 -36.60
C SER A 93 -0.01 -4.40 -36.42
N ASP A 94 -0.25 -3.68 -37.51
CA ASP A 94 -0.91 -2.37 -37.52
C ASP A 94 -2.43 -2.59 -37.51
N LEU A 95 -3.08 -2.01 -36.51
CA LEU A 95 -4.54 -2.12 -36.31
C LEU A 95 -5.32 -1.01 -37.05
N SER A 96 -4.64 -0.20 -37.87
CA SER A 96 -5.28 0.91 -38.57
C SER A 96 -6.19 0.46 -39.69
N ASP A 97 -5.93 -0.72 -40.25
CA ASP A 97 -6.64 -1.39 -41.33
C ASP A 97 -7.60 -2.48 -40.82
N ASP A 98 -7.64 -2.76 -39.53
CA ASP A 98 -8.52 -3.72 -38.94
C ASP A 98 -9.83 -3.08 -38.43
N ASP A 99 -10.91 -3.84 -38.45
CA ASP A 99 -12.23 -3.37 -38.04
C ASP A 99 -12.35 -3.29 -36.50
N TYR A 100 -12.62 -2.08 -36.00
CA TYR A 100 -12.83 -1.86 -34.58
C TYR A 100 -14.23 -2.36 -34.14
N LEU A 101 -14.27 -3.40 -33.30
CA LEU A 101 -15.49 -4.00 -32.77
C LEU A 101 -16.01 -3.28 -31.51
N GLY A 102 -15.20 -2.46 -30.87
CA GLY A 102 -15.56 -1.67 -29.71
C GLY A 102 -14.51 -1.73 -28.60
N GLY A 103 -14.69 -0.92 -27.58
CA GLY A 103 -13.79 -0.90 -26.42
C GLY A 103 -14.44 -0.36 -25.17
N VAL A 104 -13.69 -0.43 -24.08
CA VAL A 104 -14.08 0.08 -22.76
C VAL A 104 -12.91 0.85 -22.15
N GLU A 105 -13.22 1.89 -21.40
CA GLU A 105 -12.28 2.62 -20.57
C GLU A 105 -12.66 2.44 -19.11
N LEU A 106 -11.68 2.13 -18.25
CA LEU A 106 -11.85 1.89 -16.83
C LEU A 106 -10.52 2.06 -16.12
N THR A 107 -10.55 2.19 -14.80
CA THR A 107 -9.30 2.23 -14.01
C THR A 107 -8.87 0.84 -13.58
N LEU A 108 -7.56 0.65 -13.37
CA LEU A 108 -7.06 -0.60 -12.79
C LEU A 108 -7.62 -0.80 -11.37
N GLY A 109 -7.83 0.29 -10.60
CA GLY A 109 -8.49 0.27 -9.31
C GLY A 109 -9.89 -0.38 -9.36
N GLN A 110 -10.71 -0.03 -10.37
CA GLN A 110 -12.03 -0.65 -10.58
C GLN A 110 -11.94 -2.15 -10.86
N ILE A 111 -10.93 -2.60 -11.60
CA ILE A 111 -10.77 -4.02 -11.91
C ILE A 111 -10.36 -4.80 -10.67
N VAL A 112 -9.34 -4.31 -9.92
CA VAL A 112 -8.83 -5.03 -8.74
C VAL A 112 -9.78 -4.99 -7.55
N SER A 113 -10.61 -3.94 -7.42
CA SER A 113 -11.63 -3.83 -6.36
C SER A 113 -12.84 -4.75 -6.57
N SER A 114 -13.00 -5.26 -7.78
CA SER A 114 -14.11 -6.15 -8.18
C SER A 114 -13.54 -7.50 -8.62
N LYS A 115 -14.17 -8.62 -8.26
CA LYS A 115 -13.73 -9.95 -8.73
C LYS A 115 -13.78 -10.06 -10.25
N SER A 116 -14.72 -9.35 -10.87
CA SER A 116 -14.94 -9.36 -12.31
C SER A 116 -15.70 -8.08 -12.68
N VAL A 117 -15.23 -7.39 -13.70
CA VAL A 117 -15.88 -6.19 -14.24
C VAL A 117 -16.36 -6.49 -15.64
N THR A 118 -17.67 -6.39 -15.87
CA THR A 118 -18.27 -6.50 -17.19
C THR A 118 -18.80 -5.13 -17.61
N ARG A 119 -18.46 -4.70 -18.82
CA ARG A 119 -18.88 -3.41 -19.41
C ARG A 119 -19.40 -3.61 -20.83
N PRO A 120 -20.43 -2.87 -21.26
CA PRO A 120 -20.84 -2.82 -22.64
C PRO A 120 -19.75 -2.17 -23.49
N LEU A 121 -19.49 -2.73 -24.67
CA LEU A 121 -18.53 -2.19 -25.62
C LEU A 121 -19.09 -0.94 -26.28
N GLN A 122 -18.22 0.02 -26.52
CA GLN A 122 -18.53 1.27 -27.20
C GLN A 122 -17.64 1.43 -28.47
N LEU A 123 -18.28 1.82 -29.56
CA LEU A 123 -17.62 2.25 -30.78
C LEU A 123 -17.05 3.67 -30.63
N LYS A 124 -16.27 4.13 -31.64
CA LYS A 124 -15.79 5.51 -31.71
C LYS A 124 -16.95 6.50 -31.48
N LYS A 125 -16.70 7.58 -30.75
CA LYS A 125 -17.67 8.61 -30.35
C LYS A 125 -18.77 8.10 -29.38
N GLY A 126 -18.49 7.05 -28.59
CA GLY A 126 -19.36 6.57 -27.53
C GLY A 126 -20.66 5.85 -28.00
N LYS A 127 -20.78 5.50 -29.27
CA LYS A 127 -21.92 4.74 -29.78
C LYS A 127 -21.85 3.29 -29.25
N PRO A 128 -22.99 2.68 -28.82
CA PRO A 128 -22.99 1.29 -28.41
C PRO A 128 -22.53 0.35 -29.52
N ALA A 129 -21.70 -0.64 -29.21
CA ALA A 129 -21.30 -1.71 -30.10
C ALA A 129 -22.30 -2.87 -30.05
N GLY A 130 -23.54 -2.62 -30.42
CA GLY A 130 -24.60 -3.60 -30.36
C GLY A 130 -24.85 -4.09 -28.93
N LYS A 131 -24.91 -5.42 -28.76
CA LYS A 131 -25.02 -6.09 -27.44
C LYS A 131 -23.66 -6.57 -26.91
N GLY A 132 -22.57 -6.15 -27.55
CA GLY A 132 -21.20 -6.55 -27.20
C GLY A 132 -20.83 -6.14 -25.78
N THR A 133 -20.27 -7.06 -25.02
CA THR A 133 -19.72 -6.83 -23.67
C THR A 133 -18.31 -7.36 -23.55
N LEU A 134 -17.50 -6.71 -22.73
CA LEU A 134 -16.18 -7.17 -22.34
C LEU A 134 -16.15 -7.40 -20.84
N THR A 135 -15.63 -8.56 -20.45
CA THR A 135 -15.39 -8.94 -19.05
C THR A 135 -13.90 -9.03 -18.81
N VAL A 136 -13.43 -8.37 -17.76
CA VAL A 136 -12.04 -8.41 -17.31
C VAL A 136 -11.97 -8.80 -15.84
N THR A 137 -11.02 -9.69 -15.49
CA THR A 137 -10.71 -10.08 -14.12
C THR A 137 -9.22 -9.85 -13.87
N ALA A 138 -8.86 -9.50 -12.64
CA ALA A 138 -7.47 -9.34 -12.22
C ALA A 138 -7.08 -10.38 -11.18
N GLU A 139 -5.87 -10.92 -11.30
CA GLU A 139 -5.24 -11.79 -10.31
C GLU A 139 -3.84 -11.26 -9.98
N GLU A 140 -3.46 -11.25 -8.70
CA GLU A 140 -2.13 -10.82 -8.29
C GLU A 140 -1.10 -11.93 -8.53
N ILE A 141 0.03 -11.57 -9.16
CA ILE A 141 1.13 -12.50 -9.44
C ILE A 141 2.11 -12.44 -8.27
N LYS A 142 2.03 -13.41 -7.35
CA LYS A 142 2.99 -13.50 -6.24
C LYS A 142 2.99 -14.87 -5.58
N ASP A 143 4.10 -15.16 -4.91
CA ASP A 143 4.13 -16.15 -3.83
C ASP A 143 3.83 -15.41 -2.50
N ASN A 144 2.63 -15.55 -1.98
CA ASN A 144 2.20 -14.94 -0.71
C ASN A 144 2.58 -15.79 0.51
N ARG A 145 3.41 -16.83 0.31
CA ARG A 145 3.92 -17.65 1.40
C ARG A 145 5.08 -16.94 2.08
N ALA A 146 5.09 -16.98 3.38
CA ALA A 146 6.21 -16.57 4.21
C ALA A 146 6.59 -17.71 5.16
N ILE A 147 7.84 -17.71 5.60
CA ILE A 147 8.33 -18.64 6.60
C ILE A 147 8.56 -17.92 7.91
N THR A 148 8.04 -18.48 8.99
CA THR A 148 8.29 -18.01 10.35
C THR A 148 9.22 -18.99 11.03
N LEU A 149 10.37 -18.47 11.50
CA LEU A 149 11.47 -19.25 12.04
C LEU A 149 11.86 -18.76 13.44
N GLU A 150 12.28 -19.70 14.28
CA GLU A 150 12.86 -19.44 15.59
C GLU A 150 14.03 -20.41 15.78
N PHE A 151 15.18 -19.87 16.17
CA PHE A 151 16.41 -20.64 16.36
C PHE A 151 16.94 -20.48 17.78
N GLU A 152 17.68 -21.47 18.21
CA GLU A 152 18.51 -21.44 19.41
C GLU A 152 19.84 -22.16 19.13
N ALA A 153 20.82 -21.91 19.97
CA ALA A 153 22.09 -22.64 19.87
C ALA A 153 22.57 -23.05 21.25
N ARG A 154 23.50 -24.04 21.24
CA ARG A 154 24.16 -24.50 22.46
C ARG A 154 25.66 -24.72 22.21
N ASN A 155 26.41 -24.50 23.29
CA ASN A 155 27.87 -24.72 23.32
C ASN A 155 28.63 -24.01 22.19
N LEU A 156 28.22 -22.77 21.87
CA LEU A 156 28.96 -21.97 20.91
C LEU A 156 30.37 -21.65 21.42
N ASP A 157 31.33 -21.64 20.51
CA ASP A 157 32.73 -21.26 20.85
C ASP A 157 32.80 -19.82 21.34
N LYS A 158 33.59 -19.61 22.37
CA LYS A 158 33.95 -18.29 22.86
C LYS A 158 35.00 -17.66 21.93
N LYS A 159 34.76 -16.40 21.53
CA LYS A 159 35.65 -15.59 20.69
C LYS A 159 36.24 -14.43 21.45
N ASP A 160 35.46 -13.76 22.26
CA ASP A 160 35.93 -12.65 23.10
C ASP A 160 37.03 -13.02 24.09
N THR A 161 38.01 -12.16 24.25
CA THR A 161 39.06 -12.33 25.26
C THR A 161 38.50 -12.19 26.66
N PHE A 162 37.62 -11.21 26.88
CA PHE A 162 36.86 -10.96 28.12
C PHE A 162 35.38 -11.11 27.87
N GLY A 163 34.71 -12.02 28.60
CA GLY A 163 33.31 -12.30 28.43
C GLY A 163 33.02 -13.58 27.64
N LYS A 164 31.78 -13.73 27.18
CA LYS A 164 31.34 -14.76 26.26
C LYS A 164 31.00 -14.07 24.93
N SER A 165 30.98 -14.83 23.85
CA SER A 165 30.57 -14.29 22.55
C SER A 165 29.19 -13.64 22.55
N ASP A 166 28.99 -12.68 21.66
CA ASP A 166 27.75 -11.95 21.35
C ASP A 166 27.14 -12.51 20.04
N PRO A 167 26.58 -13.74 20.02
CA PRO A 167 26.26 -14.43 18.79
C PRO A 167 25.04 -13.87 18.07
N PHE A 168 25.12 -13.87 16.72
CA PHE A 168 24.00 -13.64 15.80
C PHE A 168 24.11 -14.57 14.58
N LEU A 169 22.98 -14.75 13.87
CA LEU A 169 22.92 -15.56 12.66
C LEU A 169 22.69 -14.70 11.43
N GLU A 170 23.41 -15.02 10.35
CA GLU A 170 23.21 -14.48 9.02
C GLU A 170 22.77 -15.59 8.06
N PHE A 171 21.65 -15.34 7.38
CA PHE A 171 21.10 -16.25 6.39
C PHE A 171 21.40 -15.72 5.00
N SER A 172 21.99 -16.54 4.15
CA SER A 172 22.29 -16.22 2.76
C SER A 172 21.70 -17.27 1.84
N LYS A 173 21.02 -16.86 0.77
CA LYS A 173 20.57 -17.76 -0.30
C LYS A 173 21.60 -17.82 -1.42
N LYS A 174 21.66 -18.93 -2.12
CA LYS A 174 22.48 -19.07 -3.32
C LYS A 174 21.77 -18.42 -4.50
N GLY A 175 22.37 -17.39 -5.10
CA GLY A 175 21.88 -16.74 -6.30
C GLY A 175 22.03 -17.61 -7.56
N ASP A 176 21.37 -17.22 -8.63
CA ASP A 176 21.49 -17.93 -9.93
C ASP A 176 22.89 -17.77 -10.57
N ASP A 177 23.62 -16.73 -10.14
CA ASP A 177 25.02 -16.48 -10.46
C ASP A 177 26.01 -17.33 -9.60
N GLY A 178 25.48 -18.20 -8.73
CA GLY A 178 26.23 -19.03 -7.82
C GLY A 178 26.78 -18.33 -6.57
N LYS A 179 26.59 -17.03 -6.43
CA LYS A 179 27.05 -16.23 -5.27
C LYS A 179 26.05 -16.31 -4.11
N TRP A 180 26.56 -16.14 -2.89
CA TRP A 180 25.73 -16.05 -1.70
C TRP A 180 25.21 -14.62 -1.52
N GLN A 181 23.90 -14.48 -1.33
CA GLN A 181 23.22 -13.22 -1.11
C GLN A 181 22.61 -13.23 0.29
N LEU A 182 23.03 -12.30 1.15
CA LEU A 182 22.44 -12.11 2.48
C LEU A 182 20.95 -11.74 2.35
N VAL A 183 20.10 -12.47 3.08
CA VAL A 183 18.64 -12.28 3.05
C VAL A 183 18.05 -11.95 4.41
N HIS A 184 18.73 -12.35 5.51
CA HIS A 184 18.28 -12.04 6.87
C HIS A 184 19.43 -12.09 7.86
N ARG A 185 19.31 -11.27 8.91
CA ARG A 185 20.20 -11.28 10.07
C ARG A 185 19.35 -11.22 11.34
N THR A 186 19.67 -12.06 12.32
CA THR A 186 19.02 -12.03 13.64
C THR A 186 19.52 -10.84 14.47
N GLU A 187 18.88 -10.60 15.60
CA GLU A 187 19.46 -9.74 16.64
C GLU A 187 20.69 -10.38 17.28
N VAL A 188 21.52 -9.53 17.87
CA VAL A 188 22.69 -9.94 18.66
C VAL A 188 22.26 -10.31 20.08
N VAL A 189 22.61 -11.50 20.55
CA VAL A 189 22.35 -11.93 21.92
C VAL A 189 23.65 -11.81 22.73
N LYS A 190 23.75 -10.78 23.56
CA LYS A 190 25.00 -10.45 24.25
C LYS A 190 25.41 -11.48 25.31
N ASN A 191 26.72 -11.74 25.35
CA ASN A 191 27.43 -12.50 26.39
C ASN A 191 26.84 -13.90 26.65
N ASN A 192 26.50 -14.64 25.59
CA ASN A 192 25.76 -15.89 25.71
C ASN A 192 26.25 -16.96 24.70
N LEU A 193 26.69 -18.12 25.19
CA LEU A 193 27.08 -19.26 24.35
C LEU A 193 25.93 -20.24 24.07
N ASN A 194 24.75 -19.99 24.66
CA ASN A 194 23.53 -20.75 24.42
C ASN A 194 22.35 -19.81 24.12
N PRO A 195 22.42 -19.02 23.04
CA PRO A 195 21.42 -18.01 22.72
C PRO A 195 20.10 -18.64 22.24
N SER A 196 18.99 -17.93 22.47
CA SER A 196 17.72 -18.15 21.80
C SER A 196 17.37 -16.83 21.11
N TRP A 197 17.28 -16.84 19.78
CA TRP A 197 16.97 -15.65 18.99
C TRP A 197 15.47 -15.47 18.82
N LYS A 198 15.05 -14.22 18.69
CA LYS A 198 13.65 -13.88 18.49
C LYS A 198 13.12 -14.49 17.20
N LYS A 199 11.89 -14.92 17.28
CA LYS A 199 11.13 -15.39 16.14
C LYS A 199 11.03 -14.29 15.07
N PHE A 200 11.31 -14.65 13.81
CA PHE A 200 11.18 -13.75 12.66
C PHE A 200 10.33 -14.36 11.56
N CYS A 201 9.75 -13.52 10.72
CA CYS A 201 8.94 -13.91 9.57
C CYS A 201 9.50 -13.23 8.33
N ILE A 202 9.71 -14.02 7.26
CA ILE A 202 10.29 -13.54 6.01
C ILE A 202 9.55 -14.16 4.81
N PRO A 203 9.22 -13.38 3.73
CA PRO A 203 8.62 -13.92 2.52
C PRO A 203 9.50 -14.98 1.87
N LEU A 204 8.92 -16.09 1.39
CA LEU A 204 9.68 -17.15 0.72
C LEU A 204 10.42 -16.66 -0.53
N GLN A 205 9.84 -15.73 -1.26
CA GLN A 205 10.50 -15.11 -2.42
C GLN A 205 11.81 -14.43 -2.02
N THR A 206 11.83 -13.73 -0.89
CA THR A 206 13.06 -13.11 -0.37
C THR A 206 14.02 -14.17 0.17
N PHE A 207 13.52 -15.12 0.97
CA PHE A 207 14.34 -16.06 1.72
C PHE A 207 15.00 -17.11 0.82
N CYS A 208 14.25 -17.70 -0.11
CA CYS A 208 14.72 -18.80 -0.96
C CYS A 208 14.25 -18.69 -2.42
N SER A 209 13.79 -17.52 -2.88
CA SER A 209 13.21 -17.31 -4.22
C SER A 209 12.03 -18.25 -4.50
N SER A 210 11.20 -18.53 -3.47
CA SER A 210 10.06 -19.46 -3.50
C SER A 210 10.39 -20.93 -3.78
N ASP A 211 11.68 -21.27 -3.92
CA ASP A 211 12.19 -22.63 -4.10
C ASP A 211 12.63 -23.20 -2.76
N LEU A 212 11.84 -24.14 -2.22
CA LEU A 212 12.09 -24.75 -0.91
C LEU A 212 13.35 -25.61 -0.86
N GLU A 213 13.88 -26.01 -2.01
CA GLU A 213 15.11 -26.80 -2.16
C GLU A 213 16.35 -25.94 -2.39
N ARG A 214 16.19 -24.63 -2.56
CA ARG A 214 17.31 -23.71 -2.76
C ARG A 214 18.25 -23.71 -1.56
N PRO A 215 19.57 -23.87 -1.77
CA PRO A 215 20.54 -23.87 -0.67
C PRO A 215 20.56 -22.54 0.08
N LEU A 216 20.54 -22.64 1.40
CA LEU A 216 20.70 -21.56 2.35
C LEU A 216 21.98 -21.80 3.16
N LYS A 217 22.87 -20.81 3.21
CA LYS A 217 24.02 -20.79 4.10
C LYS A 217 23.66 -20.01 5.35
N VAL A 218 23.98 -20.53 6.50
CA VAL A 218 23.82 -19.87 7.78
C VAL A 218 25.20 -19.71 8.44
N ASP A 219 25.58 -18.46 8.66
CA ASP A 219 26.80 -18.10 9.37
C ASP A 219 26.42 -17.67 10.79
N CYS A 220 27.02 -18.30 11.80
CA CYS A 220 26.95 -17.88 13.19
C CYS A 220 28.23 -17.11 13.50
N SER A 221 28.11 -15.84 13.87
CA SER A 221 29.24 -14.96 14.13
C SER A 221 29.13 -14.29 15.49
N ASP A 222 30.26 -13.94 16.06
CA ASP A 222 30.40 -13.07 17.22
C ASP A 222 30.39 -11.61 16.77
N TYR A 223 29.64 -10.79 17.44
CA TYR A 223 29.45 -9.39 17.07
C TYR A 223 30.51 -8.51 17.70
N ASP A 224 31.26 -7.79 16.85
CA ASP A 224 32.22 -6.77 17.24
C ASP A 224 31.74 -5.38 16.80
N SER A 225 31.91 -4.39 17.68
CA SER A 225 31.39 -3.03 17.45
C SER A 225 32.16 -2.27 16.36
N ASP A 226 33.34 -2.75 15.95
CA ASP A 226 34.14 -2.21 14.86
C ASP A 226 33.71 -2.72 13.47
N GLY A 227 32.76 -3.68 13.43
CA GLY A 227 32.23 -4.27 12.21
C GLY A 227 33.01 -5.46 11.67
N THR A 228 34.13 -5.86 12.34
CA THR A 228 34.89 -7.05 11.99
C THR A 228 34.43 -8.24 12.82
N HIS A 229 33.32 -8.87 12.40
CA HIS A 229 32.72 -9.95 13.17
C HIS A 229 33.48 -11.27 13.03
N ASP A 230 33.71 -11.95 14.16
CA ASP A 230 34.43 -13.21 14.21
C ASP A 230 33.50 -14.40 13.91
N LEU A 231 33.79 -15.16 12.85
CA LEU A 231 33.03 -16.35 12.52
C LEU A 231 33.17 -17.42 13.60
N ILE A 232 32.08 -17.84 14.24
CA ILE A 232 32.04 -18.99 15.14
C ILE A 232 31.99 -20.28 14.32
N GLY A 233 31.08 -20.35 13.33
CA GLY A 233 30.96 -21.43 12.39
C GLY A 233 29.78 -21.27 11.44
N SER A 234 29.69 -22.16 10.45
CA SER A 234 28.63 -22.10 9.43
C SER A 234 28.08 -23.50 9.13
N PHE A 235 26.87 -23.51 8.58
CA PHE A 235 26.24 -24.71 8.02
C PHE A 235 25.41 -24.35 6.78
N THR A 236 25.06 -25.38 6.00
CA THR A 236 24.18 -25.22 4.83
C THR A 236 22.93 -26.04 5.05
N THR A 237 21.78 -25.49 4.69
CA THR A 237 20.47 -26.14 4.80
C THR A 237 19.56 -25.71 3.65
N LYS A 238 18.28 -26.08 3.71
CA LYS A 238 17.22 -25.69 2.79
C LYS A 238 15.88 -25.64 3.54
N VAL A 239 14.91 -24.90 3.00
CA VAL A 239 13.61 -24.71 3.67
C VAL A 239 12.91 -26.05 3.94
N SER A 240 12.94 -26.98 2.98
CA SER A 240 12.36 -28.32 3.15
C SER A 240 12.95 -29.12 4.32
N GLU A 241 14.21 -28.85 4.66
CA GLU A 241 14.85 -29.46 5.83
C GLU A 241 14.42 -28.76 7.13
N LEU A 242 14.39 -27.43 7.15
CA LEU A 242 13.91 -26.66 8.29
C LEU A 242 12.46 -26.99 8.66
N GLN A 243 11.62 -27.32 7.68
CA GLN A 243 10.23 -27.70 7.90
C GLN A 243 10.04 -29.01 8.70
N LYS A 244 11.05 -29.88 8.77
CA LYS A 244 10.99 -31.11 9.57
C LYS A 244 10.79 -30.78 11.07
N ALA A 245 11.26 -29.62 11.53
CA ALA A 245 11.02 -29.14 12.90
C ALA A 245 9.53 -28.89 13.20
N ALA A 246 8.74 -28.53 12.19
CA ALA A 246 7.28 -28.37 12.33
C ALA A 246 6.54 -29.72 12.51
N GLN A 247 7.17 -30.82 12.14
CA GLN A 247 6.63 -32.18 12.24
C GLN A 247 7.05 -32.87 13.55
N GLY A 248 7.67 -32.11 14.49
CA GLY A 248 8.10 -32.64 15.78
C GLY A 248 9.44 -33.38 15.75
N SER A 249 10.14 -33.37 14.62
CA SER A 249 11.49 -33.91 14.53
C SER A 249 12.51 -32.83 14.91
N PRO A 250 13.46 -33.09 15.84
CA PRO A 250 14.52 -32.14 16.13
C PRO A 250 15.39 -31.91 14.88
N VAL A 251 15.58 -30.64 14.53
CA VAL A 251 16.43 -30.23 13.40
C VAL A 251 17.61 -29.46 13.98
N GLU A 252 18.79 -30.06 13.92
CA GLU A 252 20.01 -29.53 14.49
C GLU A 252 21.12 -29.50 13.45
N PHE A 253 21.97 -28.49 13.52
CA PHE A 253 23.10 -28.28 12.63
C PHE A 253 24.36 -28.04 13.42
N ASP A 254 25.43 -28.77 13.09
CA ASP A 254 26.76 -28.48 13.59
C ASP A 254 27.31 -27.19 12.96
N CYS A 255 27.66 -26.21 13.78
CA CYS A 255 28.39 -25.05 13.32
C CYS A 255 29.86 -25.42 13.05
N ILE A 256 30.26 -25.43 11.79
CA ILE A 256 31.60 -25.82 11.38
C ILE A 256 32.46 -24.59 11.05
N HIS A 257 33.54 -24.43 11.77
CA HIS A 257 34.53 -23.39 11.44
C HIS A 257 35.55 -23.96 10.43
N PRO A 258 35.64 -23.43 9.21
CA PRO A 258 36.43 -24.01 8.12
C PRO A 258 37.92 -24.23 8.47
N ASP A 259 38.51 -23.24 9.12
CA ASP A 259 39.94 -23.30 9.46
C ASP A 259 40.22 -24.25 10.63
N LYS A 260 39.32 -24.38 11.60
CA LYS A 260 39.47 -25.36 12.68
C LYS A 260 39.34 -26.78 12.16
N GLN A 261 38.39 -27.00 11.23
CA GLN A 261 38.20 -28.29 10.57
C GLN A 261 39.42 -28.71 9.79
N LYS A 262 40.11 -27.80 9.09
CA LYS A 262 41.35 -28.08 8.36
C LYS A 262 42.52 -28.37 9.27
N LYS A 263 42.63 -27.65 10.41
CA LYS A 263 43.82 -27.69 11.30
C LYS A 263 43.79 -28.84 12.32
N LYS A 264 42.62 -29.33 12.73
CA LYS A 264 42.48 -30.30 13.81
C LYS A 264 41.61 -31.50 13.39
N LYS A 265 42.19 -32.67 13.24
CA LYS A 265 41.48 -33.92 12.92
C LYS A 265 40.43 -34.31 13.98
N SER A 266 40.61 -33.90 15.24
CA SER A 266 39.67 -34.17 16.34
C SER A 266 38.57 -33.12 16.49
N TYR A 267 38.55 -32.07 15.65
CA TYR A 267 37.53 -31.03 15.69
C TYR A 267 36.20 -31.61 15.26
N LYS A 268 35.14 -31.39 16.07
CA LYS A 268 33.77 -31.81 15.75
C LYS A 268 32.95 -30.64 15.24
N ASN A 269 32.75 -29.64 16.08
CA ASN A 269 31.96 -28.43 15.76
C ASN A 269 32.38 -27.27 16.70
N SER A 270 31.88 -26.09 16.42
CA SER A 270 32.00 -24.88 17.24
C SER A 270 30.68 -24.53 17.95
N GLY A 271 29.84 -25.50 18.16
CA GLY A 271 28.50 -25.41 18.74
C GLY A 271 27.45 -25.99 17.83
N VAL A 272 26.23 -26.11 18.32
CA VAL A 272 25.09 -26.68 17.60
C VAL A 272 23.97 -25.65 17.55
N VAL A 273 23.41 -25.42 16.36
CA VAL A 273 22.25 -24.58 16.14
C VAL A 273 21.02 -25.46 15.92
N SER A 274 19.95 -25.19 16.65
CA SER A 274 18.70 -25.97 16.59
C SER A 274 17.56 -25.10 16.09
N VAL A 275 16.69 -25.68 15.26
CA VAL A 275 15.46 -25.05 14.81
C VAL A 275 14.38 -25.30 15.85
N LYS A 276 14.00 -24.27 16.59
CA LYS A 276 12.97 -24.34 17.63
C LYS A 276 11.55 -24.32 17.07
N SER A 277 11.34 -23.54 16.01
CA SER A 277 10.05 -23.43 15.33
C SER A 277 10.26 -23.10 13.85
N CYS A 278 9.50 -23.78 12.99
CA CYS A 278 9.41 -23.49 11.56
C CYS A 278 7.96 -23.61 11.11
N LYS A 279 7.38 -22.54 10.56
CA LYS A 279 5.99 -22.56 10.06
C LYS A 279 5.92 -21.80 8.74
N LEU A 280 5.30 -22.40 7.73
CA LEU A 280 4.84 -21.67 6.56
C LEU A 280 3.53 -20.98 6.90
N VAL A 281 3.44 -19.71 6.54
CA VAL A 281 2.25 -18.87 6.74
C VAL A 281 1.92 -18.18 5.43
N THR A 282 0.64 -17.98 5.16
CA THR A 282 0.19 -17.13 4.06
C THR A 282 0.13 -15.70 4.58
N GLN A 283 0.79 -14.76 3.90
CA GLN A 283 0.69 -13.33 4.17
C GLN A 283 -0.31 -12.74 3.18
N TYR A 284 -1.40 -12.18 3.72
CA TYR A 284 -2.35 -11.46 2.89
C TYR A 284 -1.84 -10.04 2.63
N THR A 285 -1.93 -9.62 1.36
CA THR A 285 -1.59 -8.26 0.94
C THR A 285 -2.83 -7.38 0.92
N PHE A 286 -2.62 -6.09 0.67
CA PHE A 286 -3.70 -5.15 0.41
C PHE A 286 -4.62 -5.65 -0.73
N LEU A 287 -4.04 -6.15 -1.83
CA LEU A 287 -4.82 -6.69 -2.94
C LEU A 287 -5.64 -7.92 -2.57
N ASP A 288 -5.11 -8.82 -1.74
CA ASP A 288 -5.89 -9.98 -1.26
C ASP A 288 -7.17 -9.53 -0.54
N TYR A 289 -7.08 -8.47 0.29
CA TYR A 289 -8.24 -7.93 0.98
C TYR A 289 -9.22 -7.28 0.02
N VAL A 290 -8.73 -6.41 -0.89
CA VAL A 290 -9.57 -5.70 -1.86
C VAL A 290 -10.24 -6.69 -2.82
N MET A 291 -9.49 -7.62 -3.43
CA MET A 291 -10.03 -8.68 -4.29
C MET A 291 -10.93 -9.66 -3.51
N GLY A 292 -10.70 -9.80 -2.21
CA GLY A 292 -11.58 -10.53 -1.29
C GLY A 292 -12.91 -9.85 -1.01
N GLY A 293 -13.11 -8.62 -1.51
CA GLY A 293 -14.33 -7.81 -1.33
C GLY A 293 -14.26 -6.87 -0.13
N CYS A 294 -13.06 -6.58 0.38
CA CYS A 294 -12.86 -5.52 1.36
C CYS A 294 -13.11 -4.16 0.71
N GLN A 295 -13.90 -3.31 1.37
CA GLN A 295 -14.18 -1.96 0.93
C GLN A 295 -13.41 -0.94 1.78
N ILE A 296 -13.08 0.21 1.16
CA ILE A 296 -12.45 1.33 1.85
C ILE A 296 -13.52 2.40 2.06
N ASN A 297 -14.01 2.54 3.29
CA ASN A 297 -14.90 3.63 3.65
C ASN A 297 -14.08 4.90 3.90
N PHE A 298 -14.34 5.91 3.10
CA PHE A 298 -13.61 7.15 3.08
C PHE A 298 -14.41 8.24 3.81
N THR A 299 -13.83 8.85 4.83
CA THR A 299 -14.42 9.97 5.57
C THR A 299 -13.55 11.20 5.42
N VAL A 300 -14.18 12.34 5.13
CA VAL A 300 -13.52 13.62 4.93
C VAL A 300 -13.73 14.54 6.12
N GLY A 301 -12.66 15.17 6.60
CA GLY A 301 -12.71 16.28 7.56
C GLY A 301 -12.01 17.50 6.98
N VAL A 302 -12.73 18.63 6.86
CA VAL A 302 -12.21 19.90 6.34
C VAL A 302 -11.96 20.86 7.49
N ASP A 303 -10.76 21.41 7.54
CA ASP A 303 -10.34 22.38 8.54
C ASP A 303 -10.71 23.80 8.12
N PHE A 304 -11.70 24.39 8.80
CA PHE A 304 -12.12 25.79 8.63
C PHE A 304 -11.63 26.71 9.75
N THR A 305 -10.50 26.38 10.40
CA THR A 305 -9.95 27.27 11.42
C THR A 305 -9.42 28.56 10.83
N GLY A 306 -9.46 29.65 11.61
CA GLY A 306 -9.10 30.99 11.17
C GLY A 306 -7.65 31.11 10.69
N SER A 307 -6.74 30.21 11.09
CA SER A 307 -5.36 30.16 10.61
C SER A 307 -5.24 29.85 9.10
N ASN A 308 -6.28 29.32 8.48
CA ASN A 308 -6.34 29.11 7.03
C ASN A 308 -6.54 30.40 6.23
N GLY A 309 -6.78 31.53 6.90
CA GLY A 309 -7.01 32.84 6.29
C GLY A 309 -8.46 33.08 5.85
N ASP A 310 -8.79 34.35 5.59
CA ASP A 310 -10.12 34.74 5.07
C ASP A 310 -10.30 34.17 3.65
N PRO A 311 -11.35 33.39 3.37
CA PRO A 311 -11.59 32.79 2.05
C PRO A 311 -11.67 33.76 0.88
N ARG A 312 -11.91 35.06 1.18
CA ARG A 312 -11.93 36.14 0.19
C ARG A 312 -10.54 36.68 -0.16
N SER A 313 -9.54 36.34 0.64
CA SER A 313 -8.15 36.76 0.43
C SER A 313 -7.42 35.73 -0.45
N PRO A 314 -6.65 36.19 -1.46
CA PRO A 314 -5.84 35.29 -2.31
C PRO A 314 -4.81 34.45 -1.53
N ASN A 315 -4.42 34.85 -0.33
CA ASN A 315 -3.48 34.15 0.53
C ASN A 315 -4.13 33.03 1.37
N SER A 316 -5.46 32.94 1.36
CA SER A 316 -6.18 31.90 2.08
C SER A 316 -6.04 30.54 1.40
N LEU A 317 -5.91 29.47 2.20
CA LEU A 317 -5.95 28.10 1.68
C LEU A 317 -7.32 27.74 1.10
N HIS A 318 -8.37 28.47 1.48
CA HIS A 318 -9.74 28.33 0.99
C HIS A 318 -10.09 29.29 -0.16
N PHE A 319 -9.16 30.12 -0.63
CA PHE A 319 -9.46 31.09 -1.67
C PHE A 319 -9.94 30.41 -2.95
N MET A 320 -11.13 30.80 -3.41
CA MET A 320 -11.75 30.25 -4.63
C MET A 320 -11.36 31.11 -5.82
N SER A 321 -10.27 30.76 -6.49
CA SER A 321 -9.87 31.42 -7.75
C SER A 321 -10.86 31.05 -8.87
N PRO A 322 -11.21 32.01 -9.75
CA PRO A 322 -11.98 31.70 -10.95
C PRO A 322 -11.31 30.68 -11.88
N ASP A 323 -9.98 30.65 -11.88
CA ASP A 323 -9.15 29.91 -12.84
C ASP A 323 -8.54 28.61 -12.29
N GLY A 324 -8.84 28.23 -11.03
CA GLY A 324 -8.19 27.07 -10.45
C GLY A 324 -8.85 26.49 -9.21
N LEU A 325 -8.29 25.34 -8.80
CA LEU A 325 -8.63 24.65 -7.57
C LEU A 325 -7.78 25.19 -6.44
N ASN A 326 -8.40 25.50 -5.29
CA ASN A 326 -7.63 25.78 -4.08
C ASN A 326 -6.97 24.50 -3.53
N GLN A 327 -6.12 24.65 -2.49
CA GLN A 327 -5.38 23.53 -1.94
C GLN A 327 -6.29 22.42 -1.37
N TYR A 328 -7.42 22.78 -0.76
CA TYR A 328 -8.40 21.81 -0.25
C TYR A 328 -9.07 21.04 -1.38
N LEU A 329 -9.53 21.74 -2.43
CA LEU A 329 -10.13 21.09 -3.60
C LEU A 329 -9.13 20.19 -4.33
N SER A 330 -7.88 20.64 -4.46
CA SER A 330 -6.83 19.83 -5.07
C SER A 330 -6.56 18.55 -4.28
N ALA A 331 -6.50 18.64 -2.95
CA ALA A 331 -6.30 17.47 -2.08
C ALA A 331 -7.51 16.52 -2.12
N LEU A 332 -8.73 17.06 -2.00
CA LEU A 332 -9.97 16.27 -2.08
C LEU A 332 -10.07 15.51 -3.40
N TRP A 333 -9.76 16.20 -4.51
CA TRP A 333 -9.82 15.59 -5.83
C TRP A 333 -8.76 14.49 -5.99
N SER A 334 -7.50 14.80 -5.66
CA SER A 334 -6.38 13.86 -5.88
C SER A 334 -6.52 12.57 -5.07
N VAL A 335 -6.92 12.66 -3.80
CA VAL A 335 -7.06 11.48 -2.94
C VAL A 335 -8.40 10.79 -3.19
N GLY A 336 -9.47 11.57 -3.37
CA GLY A 336 -10.80 11.05 -3.59
C GLY A 336 -10.90 10.19 -4.85
N LEU A 337 -10.28 10.59 -5.96
CA LEU A 337 -10.24 9.81 -7.19
C LEU A 337 -9.56 8.44 -7.01
N VAL A 338 -8.55 8.37 -6.15
CA VAL A 338 -7.88 7.09 -5.85
C VAL A 338 -8.79 6.18 -5.04
N VAL A 339 -9.41 6.70 -3.95
CA VAL A 339 -10.11 5.85 -2.97
C VAL A 339 -11.54 5.48 -3.38
N GLN A 340 -12.21 6.29 -4.22
CA GLN A 340 -13.61 6.06 -4.59
C GLN A 340 -13.84 4.75 -5.38
N ASP A 341 -12.81 4.20 -6.02
CA ASP A 341 -12.92 2.92 -6.75
C ASP A 341 -12.98 1.71 -5.80
N TYR A 342 -12.64 1.90 -4.52
CA TYR A 342 -12.63 0.86 -3.49
C TYR A 342 -13.84 0.92 -2.56
N ASP A 343 -14.83 1.77 -2.86
CA ASP A 343 -16.11 1.86 -2.18
C ASP A 343 -17.25 1.61 -3.15
N THR A 344 -18.12 0.66 -2.82
CA THR A 344 -19.17 0.19 -3.76
C THR A 344 -20.32 1.19 -3.89
N ASP A 345 -20.74 1.82 -2.78
CA ASP A 345 -21.86 2.76 -2.77
C ASP A 345 -21.46 4.20 -3.05
N LYS A 346 -20.17 4.50 -2.93
CA LYS A 346 -19.57 5.84 -3.12
C LYS A 346 -20.25 6.92 -2.28
N LEU A 347 -20.74 6.54 -1.10
CA LEU A 347 -21.35 7.45 -0.14
C LEU A 347 -20.32 7.81 0.94
N PHE A 348 -19.76 9.02 0.84
CA PHE A 348 -18.67 9.47 1.71
C PHE A 348 -19.18 10.45 2.75
N PRO A 349 -19.09 10.13 4.07
CA PRO A 349 -19.40 11.09 5.11
C PRO A 349 -18.36 12.22 5.10
N ALA A 350 -18.84 13.46 5.06
CA ALA A 350 -18.00 14.64 5.00
C ALA A 350 -18.36 15.63 6.10
N PHE A 351 -17.35 16.10 6.81
CA PHE A 351 -17.47 16.98 7.96
C PHE A 351 -16.54 18.19 7.85
N GLY A 352 -16.91 19.25 8.56
CA GLY A 352 -16.06 20.42 8.80
C GLY A 352 -15.81 20.61 10.30
N PHE A 353 -14.75 21.33 10.64
CA PHE A 353 -14.44 21.75 12.00
C PHE A 353 -13.76 23.14 12.02
N GLY A 354 -13.78 23.81 13.17
CA GLY A 354 -13.09 25.07 13.38
C GLY A 354 -13.80 26.30 12.85
N ALA A 355 -15.13 26.23 12.62
CA ALA A 355 -15.93 27.36 12.14
C ALA A 355 -17.14 27.64 13.04
N LYS A 356 -17.62 28.88 12.99
CA LYS A 356 -18.92 29.30 13.51
C LYS A 356 -19.96 29.15 12.42
N LEU A 357 -21.11 28.59 12.77
CA LEU A 357 -22.19 28.25 11.83
C LEU A 357 -23.33 29.27 11.90
N PRO A 358 -24.07 29.50 10.78
CA PRO A 358 -25.30 30.28 10.81
C PRO A 358 -26.38 29.54 11.66
N PRO A 359 -27.41 30.25 12.21
CA PRO A 359 -27.65 31.68 11.99
C PRO A 359 -26.96 32.59 13.00
N ASP A 360 -26.52 32.05 14.13
CA ASP A 360 -26.10 32.88 15.28
C ASP A 360 -24.60 33.13 15.38
N PHE A 361 -23.76 32.28 14.76
CA PHE A 361 -22.30 32.40 14.79
C PHE A 361 -21.68 32.54 16.19
N THR A 362 -22.32 31.95 17.21
CA THR A 362 -21.94 32.16 18.62
C THR A 362 -20.68 31.44 19.00
N ALA A 363 -20.59 30.16 18.73
CA ALA A 363 -19.48 29.29 19.12
C ALA A 363 -18.82 28.61 17.93
N ALA A 364 -17.53 28.28 18.06
CA ALA A 364 -16.85 27.46 17.08
C ALA A 364 -17.29 25.99 17.21
N HIS A 365 -17.73 25.41 16.11
CA HIS A 365 -18.06 24.01 16.03
C HIS A 365 -16.81 23.20 15.68
N HIS A 366 -16.57 22.13 16.44
CA HIS A 366 -15.44 21.22 16.22
C HIS A 366 -15.81 19.99 15.40
N GLU A 367 -17.09 19.88 15.02
CA GLU A 367 -17.61 18.89 14.08
C GLU A 367 -18.98 19.36 13.59
N PHE A 368 -19.18 19.33 12.28
CA PHE A 368 -20.48 19.55 11.65
C PHE A 368 -20.50 18.89 10.26
N ALA A 369 -21.67 18.42 9.82
CA ALA A 369 -21.82 17.84 8.49
C ALA A 369 -21.56 18.90 7.41
N LEU A 370 -20.73 18.58 6.43
CA LEU A 370 -20.33 19.51 5.37
C LEU A 370 -21.53 19.95 4.49
N ASN A 371 -22.53 19.09 4.37
CA ASN A 371 -23.79 19.36 3.68
C ASN A 371 -24.87 20.00 4.57
N PHE A 372 -24.52 20.42 5.81
CA PHE A 372 -25.44 20.91 6.84
C PHE A 372 -26.59 19.96 7.23
N ASN A 373 -26.50 18.67 6.90
CA ASN A 373 -27.46 17.68 7.32
C ASN A 373 -26.82 16.75 8.40
N PRO A 374 -27.05 17.00 9.70
CA PRO A 374 -26.40 16.22 10.76
C PRO A 374 -26.92 14.78 10.87
N THR A 375 -28.10 14.50 10.32
CA THR A 375 -28.68 13.16 10.31
C THR A 375 -28.22 12.33 9.12
N ASN A 376 -27.70 12.97 8.06
CA ASN A 376 -27.17 12.32 6.87
C ASN A 376 -25.98 13.12 6.31
N PRO A 377 -24.76 12.94 6.84
CA PRO A 377 -23.56 13.67 6.41
C PRO A 377 -22.95 13.11 5.12
N TYR A 378 -23.57 12.14 4.49
CA TYR A 378 -23.05 11.47 3.31
C TYR A 378 -23.15 12.32 2.05
N CYS A 379 -22.08 12.35 1.26
CA CYS A 379 -21.97 12.99 -0.04
C CYS A 379 -21.78 11.93 -1.13
N GLN A 380 -22.40 12.13 -2.28
CA GLN A 380 -22.32 11.19 -3.40
C GLN A 380 -21.03 11.44 -4.19
N GLY A 381 -20.09 10.51 -4.13
CA GLY A 381 -18.79 10.61 -4.82
C GLY A 381 -17.94 11.78 -4.32
N VAL A 382 -16.81 11.96 -4.96
CA VAL A 382 -15.88 13.08 -4.68
C VAL A 382 -16.50 14.41 -5.10
N GLU A 383 -17.22 14.42 -6.20
CA GLU A 383 -17.96 15.59 -6.71
C GLU A 383 -18.97 16.11 -5.67
N GLY A 384 -19.71 15.21 -5.01
CA GLY A 384 -20.66 15.57 -3.96
C GLY A 384 -19.98 16.21 -2.76
N ILE A 385 -18.77 15.78 -2.39
CA ILE A 385 -17.98 16.42 -1.33
C ILE A 385 -17.53 17.82 -1.75
N ILE A 386 -17.04 17.97 -2.99
CA ILE A 386 -16.60 19.25 -3.56
C ILE A 386 -17.77 20.23 -3.62
N ASP A 387 -18.92 19.79 -4.06
CA ASP A 387 -20.12 20.62 -4.11
C ASP A 387 -20.58 21.06 -2.72
N ALA A 388 -20.58 20.16 -1.74
CA ALA A 388 -20.89 20.50 -0.36
C ALA A 388 -19.90 21.52 0.20
N TYR A 389 -18.58 21.32 -0.03
CA TYR A 389 -17.55 22.25 0.38
C TYR A 389 -17.74 23.65 -0.24
N ARG A 390 -17.99 23.75 -1.53
CA ARG A 390 -18.22 25.01 -2.23
C ARG A 390 -19.46 25.74 -1.73
N LYS A 391 -20.52 25.01 -1.41
CA LYS A 391 -21.78 25.56 -0.90
C LYS A 391 -21.65 26.03 0.54
N VAL A 392 -20.91 25.32 1.38
CA VAL A 392 -20.81 25.65 2.81
C VAL A 392 -19.81 26.77 3.08
N LEU A 393 -18.70 26.84 2.37
CA LEU A 393 -17.60 27.77 2.63
C LEU A 393 -18.04 29.25 2.75
N PRO A 394 -18.88 29.83 1.85
CA PRO A 394 -19.30 31.21 1.96
C PRO A 394 -20.28 31.46 3.14
N GLN A 395 -20.83 30.40 3.74
CA GLN A 395 -21.80 30.50 4.84
C GLN A 395 -21.10 30.40 6.20
N LEU A 396 -19.79 30.09 6.23
CA LEU A 396 -19.04 29.91 7.47
C LEU A 396 -18.32 31.18 7.90
N LYS A 397 -18.12 31.34 9.22
CA LYS A 397 -17.15 32.25 9.76
C LYS A 397 -16.00 31.41 10.37
N LEU A 398 -14.85 31.46 9.70
CA LEU A 398 -13.66 30.75 10.18
C LEU A 398 -13.30 31.21 11.58
N SER A 399 -12.94 30.31 12.46
CA SER A 399 -12.71 30.57 13.88
C SER A 399 -11.61 29.64 14.42
N GLY A 400 -11.66 29.28 15.68
CA GLY A 400 -10.72 28.38 16.36
C GLY A 400 -11.21 28.08 17.76
N PRO A 401 -10.49 27.25 18.50
CA PRO A 401 -9.21 26.61 18.16
C PRO A 401 -9.35 25.44 17.18
N THR A 402 -8.22 25.02 16.57
CA THR A 402 -8.17 23.79 15.75
C THR A 402 -8.32 22.59 16.67
N ASN A 403 -9.46 21.92 16.61
CA ASN A 403 -9.75 20.72 17.38
C ASN A 403 -10.49 19.69 16.51
N PHE A 404 -9.79 18.65 16.10
CA PHE A 404 -10.34 17.55 15.30
C PHE A 404 -10.63 16.28 16.10
N SER A 405 -10.46 16.31 17.46
CA SER A 405 -10.74 15.14 18.32
C SER A 405 -12.18 14.65 18.23
N PRO A 406 -13.23 15.53 18.19
CA PRO A 406 -14.60 15.06 18.03
C PRO A 406 -14.81 14.24 16.76
N LEU A 407 -14.26 14.71 15.65
CA LEU A 407 -14.36 14.02 14.36
C LEU A 407 -13.67 12.65 14.40
N ILE A 408 -12.45 12.55 14.97
CA ILE A 408 -11.76 11.27 15.13
C ILE A 408 -12.57 10.30 15.98
N ASN A 409 -13.13 10.77 17.11
CA ASN A 409 -13.93 9.94 18.00
C ASN A 409 -15.23 9.47 17.33
N HIS A 410 -15.86 10.32 16.52
CA HIS A 410 -17.06 9.96 15.75
C HIS A 410 -16.75 8.84 14.76
N VAL A 411 -15.71 8.99 13.94
CA VAL A 411 -15.29 7.96 12.97
C VAL A 411 -14.89 6.66 13.65
N ALA A 412 -14.18 6.72 14.78
CA ALA A 412 -13.86 5.55 15.59
C ALA A 412 -15.11 4.84 16.12
N SER A 413 -16.13 5.60 16.54
CA SER A 413 -17.43 5.04 16.94
C SER A 413 -18.15 4.33 15.81
N ILE A 414 -18.18 4.92 14.60
CA ILE A 414 -18.75 4.30 13.40
C ILE A 414 -18.03 2.98 13.08
N ALA A 415 -16.70 2.99 13.08
CA ALA A 415 -15.89 1.80 12.81
C ALA A 415 -16.13 0.67 13.82
N THR A 416 -16.22 1.02 15.11
CA THR A 416 -16.47 0.06 16.18
C THR A 416 -17.87 -0.57 16.08
N SER A 417 -18.88 0.25 15.78
CA SER A 417 -20.27 -0.23 15.61
C SER A 417 -20.40 -1.17 14.41
N GLY A 418 -19.73 -0.87 13.32
CA GLY A 418 -19.67 -1.72 12.13
C GLY A 418 -19.00 -3.08 12.41
N ALA A 419 -17.91 -3.08 13.16
CA ALA A 419 -17.20 -4.30 13.57
C ALA A 419 -18.06 -5.20 14.49
N GLN A 420 -18.82 -4.63 15.41
CA GLN A 420 -19.74 -5.37 16.28
C GLN A 420 -20.90 -6.01 15.52
N ALA A 421 -21.49 -5.30 14.57
CA ALA A 421 -22.55 -5.81 13.72
C ALA A 421 -22.08 -7.01 12.86
N ASN A 422 -20.86 -6.95 12.34
CA ASN A 422 -20.25 -8.03 11.58
C ASN A 422 -19.96 -9.27 12.45
N ASN A 423 -19.47 -9.09 13.67
CA ASN A 423 -19.23 -10.19 14.61
C ASN A 423 -20.52 -10.91 15.03
N ALA A 424 -21.63 -10.18 15.17
CA ALA A 424 -22.94 -10.76 15.46
C ALA A 424 -23.47 -11.59 14.29
N SER A 425 -23.24 -11.18 13.03
CA SER A 425 -23.64 -11.92 11.84
C SER A 425 -22.79 -13.18 11.61
N VAL A 426 -21.50 -13.14 11.94
CA VAL A 426 -20.57 -14.28 11.86
C VAL A 426 -20.96 -15.37 12.86
N ARG A 427 -21.33 -15.02 14.11
CA ARG A 427 -21.78 -16.00 15.12
C ARG A 427 -23.07 -16.76 14.73
N ARG A 428 -23.91 -16.18 13.86
CA ARG A 428 -25.12 -16.87 13.33
C ARG A 428 -24.82 -17.79 12.16
N ARG A 429 -23.71 -17.62 11.43
CA ARG A 429 -23.36 -18.38 10.22
C ARG A 429 -22.36 -19.52 10.40
N THR A 430 -21.78 -19.73 11.59
CA THR A 430 -20.73 -20.72 11.85
C THR A 430 -21.19 -22.18 11.90
N ARG A 431 -22.30 -22.55 11.24
CA ARG A 431 -22.69 -23.96 11.08
C ARG A 431 -22.51 -24.54 9.67
N THR A 432 -22.15 -23.74 8.66
CA THR A 432 -21.89 -24.28 7.30
C THR A 432 -20.88 -23.40 6.57
N HIS A 433 -19.78 -24.02 6.16
CA HIS A 433 -18.71 -23.56 5.26
C HIS A 433 -17.84 -22.38 5.68
N LYS A 434 -16.52 -22.68 5.83
CA LYS A 434 -15.41 -21.74 5.83
C LYS A 434 -15.39 -20.95 4.51
N GLU A 435 -16.06 -19.85 4.45
CA GLU A 435 -15.79 -18.79 3.48
C GLU A 435 -15.40 -17.53 4.23
N ILE A 436 -14.19 -17.04 3.90
CA ILE A 436 -13.62 -15.80 4.39
C ILE A 436 -14.41 -14.64 3.76
N ASN A 437 -15.57 -14.30 4.32
CA ASN A 437 -16.31 -13.09 4.03
C ASN A 437 -16.25 -12.18 5.27
N GLN A 438 -15.07 -11.72 5.63
CA GLN A 438 -14.93 -10.59 6.54
C GLN A 438 -14.94 -9.31 5.70
N LYS A 439 -16.08 -8.61 5.68
CA LYS A 439 -16.12 -7.21 5.26
C LYS A 439 -15.35 -6.40 6.31
N HIS A 440 -14.08 -6.16 6.05
CA HIS A 440 -13.29 -5.24 6.85
C HIS A 440 -13.50 -3.83 6.32
N THR A 441 -14.06 -2.97 7.15
CA THR A 441 -14.19 -1.54 6.89
C THR A 441 -12.88 -0.88 7.30
N LEU A 442 -12.10 -0.39 6.35
CA LEU A 442 -10.94 0.44 6.58
C LEU A 442 -11.39 1.90 6.52
N SER A 443 -11.40 2.61 7.66
CA SER A 443 -11.74 4.04 7.69
C SER A 443 -10.45 4.86 7.56
N LEU A 444 -10.30 5.58 6.44
CA LEU A 444 -9.24 6.55 6.21
C LEU A 444 -9.73 7.94 6.59
N LEU A 445 -9.12 8.54 7.61
CA LEU A 445 -9.34 9.93 7.97
C LEU A 445 -8.31 10.80 7.24
N LEU A 446 -8.74 11.55 6.24
CA LEU A 446 -7.92 12.60 5.64
C LEU A 446 -7.86 13.80 6.58
N LYS A 447 -6.73 13.94 7.26
CA LYS A 447 -6.36 15.23 7.85
C LYS A 447 -6.00 16.15 6.70
N SER A 448 -6.70 17.27 6.57
CA SER A 448 -6.26 18.35 5.68
C SER A 448 -4.81 18.69 6.04
N VAL A 449 -3.91 18.56 5.07
CA VAL A 449 -2.52 18.95 5.23
C VAL A 449 -2.50 20.47 5.31
N SER A 450 -2.44 21.01 6.53
CA SER A 450 -1.98 22.39 6.74
C SER A 450 -0.49 22.37 6.39
N LEU A 451 -0.17 22.67 5.14
CA LEU A 451 1.18 23.01 4.72
C LEU A 451 1.50 24.38 5.34
N CYS A 452 2.14 24.37 6.53
CA CYS A 452 2.93 25.50 6.96
C CYS A 452 4.05 25.69 5.94
N SER A 453 3.79 26.48 4.91
CA SER A 453 4.84 27.00 4.04
C SER A 453 5.65 28.02 4.85
N ASN A 454 6.70 27.56 5.54
CA ASN A 454 7.81 28.41 5.89
C ASN A 454 8.52 28.80 4.59
N THR A 455 8.00 29.77 3.89
CA THR A 455 8.75 30.55 2.92
C THR A 455 9.75 31.39 3.69
N LEU A 456 10.94 30.86 3.87
CA LEU A 456 12.13 31.65 4.09
C LEU A 456 12.34 32.48 2.82
N SER A 457 11.81 33.72 2.81
CA SER A 457 12.25 34.72 1.87
C SER A 457 13.67 35.12 2.25
N SER A 458 14.64 34.58 1.56
CA SER A 458 15.99 35.09 1.52
C SER A 458 15.98 36.34 0.64
N SER A 459 15.79 37.52 1.23
CA SER A 459 16.21 38.78 0.63
C SER A 459 17.56 39.14 1.22
N SER A 460 18.60 38.87 0.44
CA SER A 460 19.90 39.47 0.60
C SER A 460 19.84 40.96 0.28
N SER A 461 20.09 41.81 1.27
CA SER A 461 20.67 43.14 1.03
C SER A 461 21.67 43.45 2.13
N LEU A 462 22.92 43.42 1.71
CA LEU A 462 24.07 44.00 2.40
C LEU A 462 23.89 45.49 2.52
N THR A 463 23.92 46.04 3.75
CA THR A 463 24.68 47.27 4.05
C THR A 463 24.85 47.35 5.57
N GLY A 464 26.09 47.58 6.00
CA GLY A 464 26.55 47.57 7.38
C GLY A 464 26.26 48.80 8.16
N ARG A 465 26.30 48.65 9.47
CA ARG A 465 27.03 49.44 10.50
C ARG A 465 26.50 49.08 11.89
N SER A 466 27.40 48.62 12.75
CA SER A 466 27.24 48.66 14.23
C SER A 466 27.79 49.99 14.77
N PRO A 467 27.83 50.32 16.10
CA PRO A 467 27.32 49.62 17.29
C PRO A 467 26.64 50.56 18.31
N THR A 468 26.02 50.06 19.38
CA THR A 468 26.28 50.38 20.81
C THR A 468 25.13 49.98 21.74
N SER A 469 25.50 49.24 22.75
CA SER A 469 25.12 49.14 24.18
C SER A 469 23.70 49.49 24.66
N THR A 470 23.01 48.56 25.34
CA THR A 470 22.75 48.46 26.78
C THR A 470 21.66 47.41 27.11
N ARG A 471 21.94 46.54 28.07
CA ARG A 471 20.96 45.67 28.79
C ARG A 471 20.22 46.51 29.87
N PRO A 472 19.14 46.09 30.57
CA PRO A 472 18.69 44.70 30.87
C PRO A 472 17.17 44.49 30.90
N GLY A 473 16.74 43.24 31.08
CA GLY A 473 15.41 42.90 31.61
C GLY A 473 14.71 41.70 30.95
N THR A 474 14.90 40.53 31.51
CA THR A 474 14.11 39.32 31.22
C THR A 474 12.69 39.40 31.80
N PRO A 475 11.67 38.86 31.14
CA PRO A 475 11.12 37.60 31.68
C PRO A 475 10.90 36.51 30.63
N SER A 476 11.10 35.32 31.12
CA SER A 476 10.93 34.01 30.51
C SER A 476 9.51 33.76 30.02
N TYR A 477 9.35 33.48 28.72
CA TYR A 477 8.19 32.73 28.23
C TYR A 477 8.68 31.51 27.45
N GLY A 478 8.23 30.37 27.94
CA GLY A 478 8.61 29.05 27.45
C GLY A 478 8.27 28.86 25.96
N ARG A 479 9.26 28.50 25.18
CA ARG A 479 9.11 28.01 23.83
C ARG A 479 8.45 26.63 23.90
N ARG A 480 7.16 26.56 23.65
CA ARG A 480 6.53 25.31 23.20
C ARG A 480 6.81 25.18 21.71
N SER A 481 7.75 24.34 21.37
CA SER A 481 7.99 23.91 20.00
C SER A 481 6.78 23.13 19.50
N CYS A 482 5.98 23.72 18.65
CA CYS A 482 5.04 22.99 17.81
C CYS A 482 5.83 22.20 16.77
N ARG A 483 6.13 20.94 17.05
CA ARG A 483 6.50 19.98 16.01
C ARG A 483 5.23 19.57 15.29
N CYS A 484 4.91 20.22 14.18
CA CYS A 484 4.00 19.66 13.20
C CYS A 484 4.73 18.51 12.49
N GLN A 485 4.45 17.28 12.88
CA GLN A 485 4.84 16.12 12.09
C GLN A 485 3.86 15.94 10.93
N SER A 486 4.36 16.14 9.72
CA SER A 486 3.74 15.71 8.47
C SER A 486 3.71 14.17 8.45
N SER A 487 2.61 13.56 8.85
CA SER A 487 2.49 12.12 9.02
C SER A 487 1.33 11.50 8.23
N LEU A 488 1.16 11.89 6.96
CA LEU A 488 0.24 11.16 6.06
C LEU A 488 0.96 10.23 5.08
N TRP A 489 2.28 10.37 4.92
CA TRP A 489 3.11 9.54 4.03
C TRP A 489 4.25 8.81 4.74
N GLY A 490 4.30 8.84 6.06
CA GLY A 490 5.36 8.21 6.88
C GLY A 490 5.05 6.79 7.36
N TRP A 491 4.01 6.14 6.90
CA TRP A 491 3.54 4.87 7.45
C TRP A 491 4.22 3.63 6.85
N GLY A 492 5.02 3.80 5.81
CA GLY A 492 5.71 2.68 5.14
C GLY A 492 7.07 2.29 5.70
N GLN A 493 7.72 3.07 6.55
CA GLN A 493 9.17 2.88 6.77
C GLN A 493 9.64 2.43 8.15
N ARG A 494 8.79 2.10 9.14
CA ARG A 494 9.32 1.73 10.47
C ARG A 494 8.73 0.54 11.19
N THR A 495 7.90 -0.31 10.61
CA THR A 495 7.56 -1.58 11.28
C THR A 495 7.35 -2.69 10.27
N SER A 496 8.14 -3.74 10.39
CA SER A 496 7.98 -5.04 9.74
C SER A 496 6.77 -5.82 10.28
N ARG A 497 5.67 -5.15 10.65
CA ARG A 497 4.45 -5.82 11.10
C ARG A 497 3.52 -6.07 9.91
N PRO A 498 2.95 -7.29 9.78
CA PRO A 498 1.95 -7.59 8.77
C PRO A 498 0.73 -6.69 8.92
N TRP A 499 0.05 -6.36 7.84
CA TRP A 499 -1.19 -5.58 7.82
C TRP A 499 -2.27 -6.09 8.79
N SER A 500 -2.31 -7.42 9.05
CA SER A 500 -3.19 -8.03 10.04
C SER A 500 -2.98 -7.50 11.46
N SER A 501 -1.75 -7.15 11.84
CA SER A 501 -1.45 -6.58 13.17
C SER A 501 -1.81 -5.10 13.28
N TRP A 502 -2.01 -4.42 12.15
CA TRP A 502 -2.46 -3.04 12.10
C TRP A 502 -3.98 -2.90 12.23
N MET A 503 -4.73 -3.90 11.76
CA MET A 503 -6.19 -3.94 11.97
C MET A 503 -6.56 -4.20 13.44
N GLU A 504 -5.67 -4.83 14.22
CA GLU A 504 -5.87 -5.02 15.66
C GLU A 504 -5.38 -3.84 16.51
N THR A 505 -4.50 -2.97 15.99
CA THR A 505 -3.83 -1.92 16.78
C THR A 505 -4.31 -0.50 16.47
N THR A 506 -5.16 -0.31 15.47
CA THR A 506 -5.71 1.01 15.14
C THR A 506 -7.09 1.26 15.77
N VAL A 507 -7.38 0.62 16.89
CA VAL A 507 -8.45 0.99 17.81
C VAL A 507 -7.80 1.79 18.93
N PHE A 508 -7.50 3.04 18.67
CA PHE A 508 -7.32 4.14 19.62
C PHE A 508 -7.69 5.45 18.97
#